data_dd9443202aab82ac94465a80195a1ac4
#
_entry.id   dd9443202aab82ac94465a80195a1ac4
#
_cell.length_a   1.000
_cell.length_b   1.000
_cell.length_c   1.000
_cell.angle_alpha   90.00
_cell.angle_beta   90.00
_cell.angle_gamma   90.00
#
_symmetry.space_group_name_H-M   'P 1'
#
loop_
_entity.id
_entity.type
_entity.pdbx_description
1 polymer ?
#
loop_
_entity_poly.entity_id
_entity_poly.type
_entity_poly.pdbx_seq_one_letter_code
_entity_poly.pdbx_strand_id
1 'polypeptide(L)'
;MRFRAILLGAMWAIAAAGAAQAQTGYDRRGGDYLSFQIRNGDPAVCASRCERDARCRAWSFSYPRTTNVLATCWLKNKVMPHNEDKCCVSGVRGAGVIEPRRGPIEYSIDRTGGDYRNLDIAPDPEGAPCKAACDGESRCRAWTYVRPGYIGPSARCYLKDKITRPHHKPCCISGVVR
;
A
#
# COMPACT_ATOMS: atom_id res chain seq x y z
N MET A 1 32.93 -46.98 -39.29
CA MET A 1 31.59 -46.63 -38.75
C MET A 1 31.77 -45.68 -37.58
N ARG A 2 31.36 -44.42 -37.72
CA ARG A 2 31.53 -43.40 -36.68
C ARG A 2 30.13 -43.09 -36.10
N PHE A 3 29.88 -43.49 -34.87
CA PHE A 3 28.64 -43.14 -34.11
C PHE A 3 28.75 -41.70 -33.62
N ARG A 4 27.83 -40.83 -34.06
CA ARG A 4 27.62 -39.49 -33.52
C ARG A 4 26.60 -39.60 -32.37
N ALA A 5 27.04 -39.35 -31.16
CA ALA A 5 26.16 -39.20 -30.04
C ALA A 5 25.48 -37.80 -30.10
N ILE A 6 24.15 -37.79 -30.17
CA ILE A 6 23.33 -36.57 -30.09
C ILE A 6 23.02 -36.35 -28.61
N LEU A 7 23.62 -35.31 -28.02
CA LEU A 7 23.30 -34.85 -26.67
C LEU A 7 22.03 -33.98 -26.76
N LEU A 8 20.88 -34.54 -26.31
CA LEU A 8 19.66 -33.80 -26.09
C LEU A 8 19.79 -33.01 -24.77
N GLY A 9 20.06 -31.72 -24.88
CA GLY A 9 20.02 -30.80 -23.76
C GLY A 9 18.55 -30.53 -23.35
N ALA A 10 18.12 -31.03 -22.18
CA ALA A 10 16.86 -30.68 -21.60
C ALA A 10 16.94 -29.24 -21.03
N MET A 11 16.33 -28.29 -21.74
CA MET A 11 16.10 -26.94 -21.18
C MET A 11 15.00 -27.00 -20.12
N TRP A 12 15.39 -26.89 -18.87
CA TRP A 12 14.46 -26.68 -17.76
C TRP A 12 13.98 -25.22 -17.80
N ALA A 13 12.75 -25.02 -18.22
CA ALA A 13 12.05 -23.74 -18.07
C ALA A 13 11.76 -23.52 -16.57
N ILE A 14 12.55 -22.67 -15.91
CA ILE A 14 12.24 -22.17 -14.57
C ILE A 14 11.06 -21.21 -14.72
N ALA A 15 9.85 -21.70 -14.45
CA ALA A 15 8.69 -20.83 -14.28
C ALA A 15 8.93 -20.00 -13.01
N ALA A 16 9.29 -18.73 -13.18
CA ALA A 16 9.30 -17.77 -12.09
C ALA A 16 7.87 -17.60 -11.62
N ALA A 17 7.48 -18.29 -10.55
CA ALA A 17 6.24 -18.00 -9.84
C ALA A 17 6.37 -16.58 -9.30
N GLY A 18 5.72 -15.62 -9.96
CA GLY A 18 5.63 -14.25 -9.48
C GLY A 18 5.03 -14.27 -8.08
N ALA A 19 5.79 -13.84 -7.08
CA ALA A 19 5.29 -13.71 -5.72
C ALA A 19 4.06 -12.80 -5.74
N ALA A 20 2.91 -13.32 -5.30
CA ALA A 20 1.69 -12.55 -5.20
C ALA A 20 1.88 -11.49 -4.12
N GLN A 21 1.95 -10.23 -4.51
CA GLN A 21 2.21 -9.09 -3.62
C GLN A 21 0.89 -8.49 -3.12
N ALA A 22 0.93 -7.92 -1.92
CA ALA A 22 -0.17 -7.08 -1.44
C ALA A 22 -0.27 -5.82 -2.30
N GLN A 23 -1.49 -5.42 -2.62
CA GLN A 23 -1.76 -4.33 -3.56
C GLN A 23 -2.52 -3.20 -2.86
N THR A 24 -1.92 -2.02 -2.82
CA THR A 24 -2.56 -0.77 -2.39
C THR A 24 -3.50 -0.27 -3.48
N GLY A 25 -4.69 0.21 -3.08
CA GLY A 25 -5.72 0.66 -4.03
C GLY A 25 -6.56 -0.47 -4.62
N TYR A 26 -6.51 -1.65 -4.02
CA TYR A 26 -7.27 -2.83 -4.47
C TYR A 26 -7.97 -3.53 -3.30
N ASP A 27 -9.17 -4.02 -3.56
CA ASP A 27 -9.93 -4.91 -2.68
C ASP A 27 -10.11 -6.29 -3.33
N ARG A 28 -10.33 -7.31 -2.49
CA ARG A 28 -10.70 -8.67 -2.88
C ARG A 28 -12.04 -9.02 -2.25
N ARG A 29 -13.15 -8.62 -2.89
CA ARG A 29 -14.50 -8.78 -2.34
C ARG A 29 -14.92 -10.24 -2.27
N GLY A 30 -15.47 -10.64 -1.12
CA GLY A 30 -16.01 -11.98 -0.87
C GLY A 30 -15.00 -12.97 -0.26
N GLY A 31 -15.53 -14.15 0.10
CA GLY A 31 -14.77 -15.19 0.78
C GLY A 31 -14.42 -14.88 2.24
N ASP A 32 -15.07 -13.87 2.84
CA ASP A 32 -14.82 -13.44 4.21
C ASP A 32 -15.36 -14.46 5.22
N TYR A 33 -14.53 -14.83 6.18
CA TYR A 33 -14.92 -15.68 7.31
C TYR A 33 -14.69 -15.03 8.67
N LEU A 34 -13.92 -13.94 8.70
CA LEU A 34 -13.62 -13.16 9.90
C LEU A 34 -13.36 -11.71 9.52
N SER A 35 -13.91 -10.78 10.29
CA SER A 35 -13.55 -9.37 10.24
C SER A 35 -13.25 -8.84 11.64
N PHE A 36 -12.34 -7.86 11.73
CA PHE A 36 -12.01 -7.19 12.98
C PHE A 36 -11.47 -5.79 12.73
N GLN A 37 -11.60 -4.94 13.74
CA GLN A 37 -11.13 -3.57 13.69
C GLN A 37 -9.66 -3.45 14.10
N ILE A 38 -8.94 -2.53 13.46
CA ILE A 38 -7.53 -2.23 13.70
C ILE A 38 -7.41 -0.77 14.12
N ARG A 39 -6.95 -0.54 15.36
CA ARG A 39 -6.85 0.81 15.93
C ARG A 39 -5.75 1.67 15.30
N ASN A 40 -4.61 1.08 14.98
CA ASN A 40 -3.45 1.79 14.43
C ASN A 40 -3.53 2.01 12.92
N GLY A 41 -4.56 1.52 12.24
CA GLY A 41 -4.74 1.70 10.80
C GLY A 41 -3.64 1.08 9.93
N ASP A 42 -2.92 0.06 10.42
CA ASP A 42 -1.80 -0.56 9.74
C ASP A 42 -2.23 -1.86 9.02
N PRO A 43 -2.17 -1.93 7.68
CA PRO A 43 -2.49 -3.14 6.93
C PRO A 43 -1.57 -4.33 7.25
N ALA A 44 -0.36 -4.09 7.78
CA ALA A 44 0.54 -5.15 8.21
C ALA A 44 -0.05 -6.02 9.33
N VAL A 45 -0.92 -5.46 10.18
CA VAL A 45 -1.65 -6.21 11.21
C VAL A 45 -2.60 -7.22 10.55
N CYS A 46 -3.30 -6.82 9.48
CA CYS A 46 -4.19 -7.69 8.71
C CYS A 46 -3.42 -8.84 8.05
N ALA A 47 -2.34 -8.53 7.34
CA ALA A 47 -1.46 -9.52 6.73
C ALA A 47 -0.92 -10.52 7.76
N SER A 48 -0.35 -10.02 8.85
CA SER A 48 0.21 -10.84 9.94
C SER A 48 -0.84 -11.73 10.61
N ARG A 49 -2.09 -11.28 10.72
CA ARG A 49 -3.18 -12.12 11.23
C ARG A 49 -3.53 -13.23 10.27
N CYS A 50 -3.53 -12.96 8.96
CA CYS A 50 -3.74 -13.95 7.91
C CYS A 50 -2.64 -15.03 7.91
N GLU A 51 -1.38 -14.65 8.11
CA GLU A 51 -0.27 -15.60 8.17
C GLU A 51 -0.42 -16.64 9.30
N ARG A 52 -0.94 -16.21 10.45
CA ARG A 52 -1.13 -17.05 11.63
C ARG A 52 -2.41 -17.88 11.63
N ASP A 53 -3.34 -17.66 10.69
CA ASP A 53 -4.59 -18.42 10.59
C ASP A 53 -4.54 -19.40 9.42
N ALA A 54 -4.54 -20.70 9.71
CA ALA A 54 -4.45 -21.75 8.70
C ALA A 54 -5.59 -21.72 7.68
N ARG A 55 -6.75 -21.15 8.03
CA ARG A 55 -7.90 -20.98 7.12
C ARG A 55 -7.73 -19.83 6.16
N CYS A 56 -6.86 -18.84 6.50
CA CYS A 56 -6.70 -17.66 5.69
C CYS A 56 -5.95 -17.98 4.40
N ARG A 57 -6.50 -17.50 3.28
CA ARG A 57 -5.88 -17.58 1.94
C ARG A 57 -5.60 -16.20 1.37
N ALA A 58 -6.42 -15.21 1.75
CA ALA A 58 -6.30 -13.82 1.33
C ALA A 58 -6.85 -12.91 2.42
N TRP A 59 -6.58 -11.62 2.30
CA TRP A 59 -7.07 -10.60 3.21
C TRP A 59 -7.35 -9.30 2.48
N SER A 60 -8.25 -8.50 3.03
CA SER A 60 -8.47 -7.10 2.65
C SER A 60 -8.47 -6.24 3.89
N PHE A 61 -7.87 -5.09 3.76
CA PHE A 61 -7.82 -4.04 4.78
C PHE A 61 -8.43 -2.77 4.20
N SER A 62 -9.36 -2.13 4.92
CA SER A 62 -9.84 -0.81 4.54
C SER A 62 -9.39 0.26 5.53
N TYR A 63 -8.90 1.36 4.98
CA TYR A 63 -8.62 2.56 5.76
C TYR A 63 -9.93 3.16 6.30
N PRO A 64 -9.90 3.81 7.48
CA PRO A 64 -11.07 4.53 7.99
C PRO A 64 -11.46 5.65 7.01
N ARG A 65 -12.77 5.80 6.80
CA ARG A 65 -13.33 6.86 5.94
C ARG A 65 -13.63 8.15 6.70
N THR A 66 -13.72 8.06 8.02
CA THR A 66 -13.98 9.18 8.92
C THR A 66 -13.19 8.99 10.21
N THR A 67 -13.01 10.04 10.98
CA THR A 67 -12.28 10.03 12.27
C THR A 67 -12.86 9.10 13.33
N ASN A 68 -14.15 8.77 13.22
CA ASN A 68 -14.87 7.95 14.21
C ASN A 68 -14.97 6.48 13.81
N VAL A 69 -14.39 6.09 12.67
CA VAL A 69 -14.43 4.72 12.17
C VAL A 69 -13.02 4.14 12.20
N LEU A 70 -12.88 2.96 12.78
CA LEU A 70 -11.61 2.25 12.78
C LEU A 70 -11.36 1.57 11.43
N ALA A 71 -10.10 1.39 11.09
CA ALA A 71 -9.71 0.52 10.00
C ALA A 71 -10.23 -0.90 10.24
N THR A 72 -10.62 -1.58 9.17
CA THR A 72 -11.16 -2.94 9.27
C THR A 72 -10.36 -3.92 8.42
N CYS A 73 -10.08 -5.07 8.99
CA CYS A 73 -9.49 -6.22 8.31
C CYS A 73 -10.54 -7.28 8.04
N TRP A 74 -10.53 -7.85 6.84
CA TRP A 74 -11.29 -9.05 6.47
C TRP A 74 -10.35 -10.17 6.10
N LEU A 75 -10.44 -11.31 6.79
CA LEU A 75 -9.73 -12.53 6.43
C LEU A 75 -10.63 -13.42 5.58
N LYS A 76 -10.05 -13.99 4.52
CA LYS A 76 -10.77 -14.70 3.46
C LYS A 76 -10.23 -16.13 3.34
N ASN A 77 -11.14 -17.09 3.20
CA ASN A 77 -10.79 -18.51 2.99
C ASN A 77 -10.58 -18.86 1.51
N LYS A 78 -10.78 -17.89 0.61
CA LYS A 78 -10.57 -18.02 -0.84
C LYS A 78 -9.79 -16.82 -1.36
N VAL A 79 -9.00 -17.03 -2.41
CA VAL A 79 -8.35 -15.94 -3.15
C VAL A 79 -9.31 -15.45 -4.22
N MET A 80 -9.99 -14.35 -3.96
CA MET A 80 -10.88 -13.71 -4.92
C MET A 80 -10.08 -12.78 -5.86
N PRO A 81 -10.58 -12.51 -7.08
CA PRO A 81 -10.00 -11.49 -7.93
C PRO A 81 -9.89 -10.15 -7.22
N HIS A 82 -8.85 -9.38 -7.51
CA HIS A 82 -8.72 -8.02 -7.02
C HIS A 82 -9.50 -7.05 -7.92
N ASN A 83 -10.09 -6.03 -7.30
CA ASN A 83 -10.78 -4.93 -7.99
C ASN A 83 -10.21 -3.62 -7.46
N GLU A 84 -10.09 -2.62 -8.32
CA GLU A 84 -9.66 -1.29 -7.89
C GLU A 84 -10.63 -0.74 -6.85
N ASP A 85 -10.11 -0.36 -5.69
CA ASP A 85 -10.84 0.33 -4.63
C ASP A 85 -9.87 1.16 -3.81
N LYS A 86 -9.98 2.47 -3.91
CA LYS A 86 -9.09 3.44 -3.25
C LYS A 86 -9.11 3.38 -1.72
N CYS A 87 -10.11 2.70 -1.13
CA CYS A 87 -10.19 2.52 0.31
C CYS A 87 -9.13 1.58 0.87
N CYS A 88 -8.54 0.72 0.00
CA CYS A 88 -8.18 -0.58 0.51
C CYS A 88 -6.74 -0.99 0.14
N VAL A 89 -6.23 -1.93 0.92
CA VAL A 89 -5.05 -2.73 0.62
C VAL A 89 -5.46 -4.18 0.71
N SER A 90 -5.11 -5.00 -0.25
CA SER A 90 -5.40 -6.42 -0.20
C SER A 90 -4.20 -7.27 -0.58
N GLY A 91 -4.18 -8.50 -0.11
CA GLY A 91 -3.11 -9.43 -0.41
C GLY A 91 -3.53 -10.89 -0.26
N VAL A 92 -2.64 -11.77 -0.65
CA VAL A 92 -2.77 -13.21 -0.40
C VAL A 92 -1.84 -13.61 0.74
N ARG A 93 -2.12 -14.74 1.38
CA ARG A 93 -1.25 -15.31 2.40
C ARG A 93 0.16 -15.54 1.82
N GLY A 94 1.20 -15.23 2.58
CA GLY A 94 2.60 -15.33 2.15
C GLY A 94 3.14 -14.10 1.43
N ALA A 95 2.29 -13.17 1.03
CA ALA A 95 2.71 -11.96 0.31
C ALA A 95 3.22 -10.82 1.21
N GLY A 96 2.88 -10.87 2.51
CA GLY A 96 3.16 -9.74 3.42
C GLY A 96 2.44 -8.45 3.01
N VAL A 97 2.88 -7.33 3.54
CA VAL A 97 2.55 -6.00 3.03
C VAL A 97 3.80 -5.46 2.34
N ILE A 98 3.80 -5.54 1.03
CA ILE A 98 4.84 -4.92 0.22
C ILE A 98 4.25 -3.62 -0.31
N GLU A 99 4.61 -2.52 0.32
CA GLU A 99 4.34 -1.20 -0.23
C GLU A 99 5.36 -0.95 -1.35
N PRO A 100 4.91 -0.81 -2.60
CA PRO A 100 5.82 -0.62 -3.71
C PRO A 100 6.55 0.72 -3.55
N ARG A 101 7.86 0.69 -3.43
CA ARG A 101 8.68 1.91 -3.52
C ARG A 101 8.81 2.26 -5.00
N ARG A 102 8.04 3.22 -5.45
CA ARG A 102 8.10 3.74 -6.81
C ARG A 102 8.78 5.11 -6.83
N GLY A 103 10.06 5.12 -7.14
CA GLY A 103 10.82 6.36 -7.25
C GLY A 103 10.83 7.18 -5.96
N PRO A 104 10.49 8.48 -5.99
CA PRO A 104 10.53 9.35 -4.84
C PRO A 104 9.31 9.23 -3.91
N ILE A 105 8.42 8.25 -4.11
CA ILE A 105 7.22 8.04 -3.27
C ILE A 105 7.56 7.07 -2.15
N GLU A 106 7.25 7.49 -0.92
CA GLU A 106 7.53 6.78 0.32
C GLU A 106 6.21 6.42 1.01
N TYR A 107 5.81 5.16 0.92
CA TYR A 107 4.58 4.67 1.55
C TYR A 107 4.76 4.46 3.05
N SER A 108 3.68 4.68 3.81
CA SER A 108 3.66 4.60 5.28
C SER A 108 4.75 5.46 5.94
N ILE A 109 5.10 6.55 5.31
CA ILE A 109 6.08 7.52 5.82
C ILE A 109 5.41 8.89 5.96
N ASP A 110 5.64 9.51 7.11
CA ASP A 110 5.42 10.94 7.35
C ASP A 110 6.77 11.65 7.46
N ARG A 111 6.86 12.81 6.83
CA ARG A 111 7.99 13.75 6.99
C ARG A 111 7.51 14.93 7.81
N THR A 112 7.49 14.76 9.15
CA THR A 112 6.93 15.75 10.07
C THR A 112 7.73 17.04 10.06
N GLY A 113 7.04 18.19 9.93
CA GLY A 113 7.61 19.54 9.97
C GLY A 113 7.99 20.10 8.60
N GLY A 114 8.37 21.36 8.59
CA GLY A 114 8.68 22.13 7.38
C GLY A 114 7.44 22.49 6.55
N ASP A 115 6.24 22.40 7.13
CA ASP A 115 4.98 22.68 6.45
C ASP A 115 4.83 24.19 6.26
N TYR A 116 4.65 24.62 5.01
CA TYR A 116 4.31 26.01 4.68
C TYR A 116 2.89 26.18 4.14
N ARG A 117 2.28 25.05 3.71
CA ARG A 117 0.92 25.03 3.18
C ARG A 117 0.30 23.66 3.39
N ASN A 118 -1.00 23.63 3.65
CA ASN A 118 -1.79 22.40 3.62
C ASN A 118 -3.11 22.64 2.88
N LEU A 119 -3.67 21.58 2.29
CA LEU A 119 -4.89 21.62 1.51
C LEU A 119 -5.62 20.29 1.57
N ASP A 120 -6.95 20.37 1.51
CA ASP A 120 -7.78 19.20 1.27
C ASP A 120 -7.70 18.80 -0.19
N ILE A 121 -7.56 17.53 -0.46
CA ILE A 121 -7.44 16.99 -1.81
C ILE A 121 -8.30 15.74 -1.99
N ALA A 122 -8.48 15.36 -3.26
CA ALA A 122 -9.17 14.10 -3.57
C ALA A 122 -8.40 12.90 -3.00
N PRO A 123 -9.11 11.90 -2.46
CA PRO A 123 -8.49 10.64 -2.03
C PRO A 123 -7.80 9.94 -3.19
N ASP A 124 -6.58 9.50 -2.95
CA ASP A 124 -5.78 8.78 -3.93
C ASP A 124 -4.88 7.74 -3.24
N PRO A 125 -4.78 6.49 -3.72
CA PRO A 125 -4.01 5.44 -3.06
C PRO A 125 -2.50 5.67 -3.07
N GLU A 126 -1.99 6.47 -3.98
CA GLU A 126 -0.56 6.79 -4.12
C GLU A 126 -0.20 8.22 -3.70
N GLY A 127 -1.21 9.05 -3.33
CA GLY A 127 -1.00 10.45 -2.99
C GLY A 127 -0.64 11.34 -4.20
N ALA A 128 -0.96 10.90 -5.41
CA ALA A 128 -0.60 11.57 -6.64
C ALA A 128 -1.04 13.05 -6.72
N PRO A 129 -2.24 13.45 -6.26
CA PRO A 129 -2.64 14.86 -6.24
C PRO A 129 -1.76 15.72 -5.33
N CYS A 130 -1.26 15.16 -4.20
CA CYS A 130 -0.36 15.87 -3.30
C CYS A 130 1.02 16.05 -3.91
N LYS A 131 1.53 15.01 -4.57
CA LYS A 131 2.77 15.10 -5.33
C LYS A 131 2.67 16.16 -6.41
N ALA A 132 1.61 16.16 -7.21
CA ALA A 132 1.38 17.13 -8.28
C ALA A 132 1.31 18.58 -7.75
N ALA A 133 0.66 18.78 -6.60
CA ALA A 133 0.63 20.09 -5.95
C ALA A 133 2.04 20.57 -5.53
N CYS A 134 2.88 19.65 -5.05
CA CYS A 134 4.27 19.98 -4.71
C CYS A 134 5.13 20.25 -5.95
N ASP A 135 4.98 19.44 -6.98
CA ASP A 135 5.73 19.60 -8.24
C ASP A 135 5.42 20.95 -8.93
N GLY A 136 4.20 21.48 -8.73
CA GLY A 136 3.76 22.78 -9.26
C GLY A 136 4.28 24.00 -8.50
N GLU A 137 4.95 23.83 -7.37
CA GLU A 137 5.41 24.95 -6.53
C GLU A 137 6.94 24.93 -6.36
N SER A 138 7.62 25.97 -6.83
CA SER A 138 9.10 26.09 -6.77
C SER A 138 9.66 26.06 -5.33
N ARG A 139 8.86 26.46 -4.34
CA ARG A 139 9.20 26.43 -2.92
C ARG A 139 9.15 25.01 -2.33
N CYS A 140 8.35 24.11 -2.93
CA CYS A 140 8.13 22.77 -2.38
C CYS A 140 9.38 21.91 -2.53
N ARG A 141 9.79 21.28 -1.44
CA ARG A 141 10.93 20.35 -1.37
C ARG A 141 10.53 18.94 -1.00
N ALA A 142 9.42 18.82 -0.26
CA ALA A 142 8.84 17.55 0.13
C ALA A 142 7.34 17.71 0.38
N TRP A 143 6.63 16.60 0.40
CA TRP A 143 5.21 16.57 0.66
C TRP A 143 4.84 15.38 1.52
N THR A 144 3.73 15.50 2.25
CA THR A 144 3.09 14.40 2.95
C THR A 144 1.59 14.41 2.66
N TYR A 145 1.12 13.32 2.11
CA TYR A 145 -0.30 13.03 1.95
C TYR A 145 -0.80 12.24 3.15
N VAL A 146 -1.88 12.69 3.77
CA VAL A 146 -2.58 11.97 4.85
C VAL A 146 -3.88 11.42 4.31
N ARG A 147 -4.07 10.13 4.45
CA ARG A 147 -5.28 9.43 3.98
C ARG A 147 -6.52 9.93 4.72
N PRO A 148 -7.73 9.87 4.08
CA PRO A 148 -8.99 10.18 4.75
C PRO A 148 -9.15 9.38 6.04
N GLY A 149 -9.83 9.95 7.02
CA GLY A 149 -10.16 9.30 8.28
C GLY A 149 -9.13 9.44 9.40
N TYR A 150 -7.90 9.89 9.11
CA TYR A 150 -6.86 10.06 10.14
C TYR A 150 -6.92 11.42 10.85
N ILE A 151 -7.19 12.48 10.11
CA ILE A 151 -7.29 13.86 10.64
C ILE A 151 -8.59 14.55 10.25
N GLY A 152 -9.44 13.90 9.50
CA GLY A 152 -10.72 14.41 9.02
C GLY A 152 -11.28 13.51 7.94
N PRO A 153 -12.48 13.82 7.41
CA PRO A 153 -13.13 13.02 6.38
C PRO A 153 -12.44 13.11 5.02
N SER A 154 -11.72 14.21 4.76
CA SER A 154 -10.98 14.45 3.52
C SER A 154 -9.54 13.96 3.63
N ALA A 155 -8.93 13.67 2.48
CA ALA A 155 -7.48 13.53 2.41
C ALA A 155 -6.83 14.90 2.56
N ARG A 156 -5.68 14.96 3.26
CA ARG A 156 -4.95 16.19 3.51
C ARG A 156 -3.55 16.10 2.91
N CYS A 157 -3.15 17.16 2.20
CA CYS A 157 -1.81 17.32 1.68
C CYS A 157 -1.06 18.41 2.44
N TYR A 158 0.18 18.12 2.84
CA TYR A 158 1.12 19.05 3.45
C TYR A 158 2.29 19.28 2.51
N LEU A 159 2.48 20.53 2.09
CA LEU A 159 3.61 20.96 1.27
C LEU A 159 4.69 21.55 2.18
N LYS A 160 5.95 21.14 1.95
CA LYS A 160 7.07 21.41 2.84
C LYS A 160 8.21 22.08 2.08
N ASP A 161 8.79 23.13 2.69
CA ASP A 161 9.98 23.83 2.17
C ASP A 161 11.30 23.20 2.63
N LYS A 162 11.23 22.16 3.43
CA LYS A 162 12.40 21.41 3.96
C LYS A 162 12.19 19.91 3.80
N ILE A 163 13.27 19.21 3.51
CA ILE A 163 13.31 17.75 3.54
C ILE A 163 13.62 17.33 4.97
N THR A 164 12.61 16.90 5.70
CA THR A 164 12.72 16.43 7.08
C THR A 164 12.95 14.92 7.15
N ARG A 165 13.29 14.42 8.34
CA ARG A 165 13.53 12.99 8.56
C ARG A 165 12.23 12.17 8.34
N PRO A 166 12.30 11.03 7.63
CA PRO A 166 11.15 10.15 7.49
C PRO A 166 10.85 9.41 8.79
N HIS A 167 9.55 9.30 9.12
CA HIS A 167 9.04 8.52 10.24
C HIS A 167 7.97 7.56 9.75
N HIS A 168 8.02 6.31 10.19
CA HIS A 168 6.99 5.33 9.82
C HIS A 168 5.64 5.71 10.43
N LYS A 169 4.66 5.97 9.56
CA LYS A 169 3.26 6.26 9.91
C LYS A 169 2.31 5.73 8.83
N PRO A 170 1.50 4.71 9.12
CA PRO A 170 0.59 4.09 8.15
C PRO A 170 -0.46 5.01 7.53
N CYS A 171 -0.77 6.13 8.20
CA CYS A 171 -1.68 7.14 7.64
C CYS A 171 -1.22 7.74 6.32
N CYS A 172 0.08 7.68 6.07
CA CYS A 172 0.72 8.71 5.28
C CYS A 172 1.49 8.15 4.09
N ILE A 173 1.61 8.98 3.08
CA ILE A 173 2.51 8.80 1.94
C ILE A 173 3.28 10.08 1.82
N SER A 174 4.58 10.00 1.70
CA SER A 174 5.44 11.17 1.53
C SER A 174 6.27 11.08 0.26
N GLY A 175 6.91 12.18 -0.08
CA GLY A 175 7.89 12.20 -1.14
C GLY A 175 8.76 13.46 -1.10
N VAL A 176 9.84 13.42 -1.86
CA VAL A 176 10.80 14.50 -2.00
C VAL A 176 10.84 14.95 -3.44
N VAL A 177 10.83 16.26 -3.67
CA VAL A 177 11.03 16.89 -4.97
C VAL A 177 12.47 17.37 -5.06
N ARG A 178 13.16 17.00 -6.13
CA ARG A 178 14.57 17.35 -6.39
C ARG A 178 14.68 18.56 -7.32
#